data_e7e79cf32799e446a4c05fbd5728f06f
#
_entry.id   e7e79cf32799e446a4c05fbd5728f06f
#
_cell.length_a   1.000
_cell.length_b   1.000
_cell.length_c   1.000
_cell.angle_alpha   90.00
_cell.angle_beta   90.00
_cell.angle_gamma   90.00
#
_symmetry.space_group_name_H-M   'P 1'
#
loop_
_entity.id
_entity.type
_entity.pdbx_description
1 polymer ?
#
loop_
_entity_poly.entity_id
_entity_poly.type
_entity_poly.pdbx_seq_one_letter_code
_entity_poly.pdbx_strand_id
1 'polypeptide(L)'
;MDYAQVSAAVITQEFIDGIQNDYLWEVVNRYPNRFLVCGMCEFRKPGFLPHAKELIEQGFRAIKIPAQRLLLPEGRISLTNDEMMQLFHLMEEHDILLSIDLADGDLQVGEMKEIIQECPNLRIAIGHFGMVTRQGWEEQIKLARYENVRIESGGITWLFNDEFYPFR
;
A
#
# COMPACT_ATOMS: atom_id res chain seq x y z
N MET A 1 -3.44 -22.58 0.54
CA MET A 1 -2.25 -22.24 -0.25
C MET A 1 -1.62 -23.48 -0.85
N ASP A 2 -1.33 -24.51 -0.09
CA ASP A 2 -0.60 -25.69 -0.59
C ASP A 2 -1.32 -26.42 -1.73
N TYR A 3 -2.63 -26.62 -1.62
CA TYR A 3 -3.44 -27.19 -2.70
C TYR A 3 -3.34 -26.40 -4.02
N ALA A 4 -3.26 -25.07 -3.95
CA ALA A 4 -3.15 -24.20 -5.10
C ALA A 4 -1.69 -23.92 -5.51
N GLN A 5 -0.72 -24.61 -4.91
CA GLN A 5 0.72 -24.43 -5.15
C GLN A 5 1.21 -22.99 -4.93
N VAL A 6 0.56 -22.25 -4.03
CA VAL A 6 0.97 -20.89 -3.64
C VAL A 6 2.02 -21.00 -2.55
N SER A 7 3.26 -20.63 -2.87
CA SER A 7 4.41 -20.76 -1.95
C SER A 7 4.38 -19.70 -0.85
N ALA A 8 4.07 -18.46 -1.19
CA ALA A 8 4.00 -17.35 -0.25
C ALA A 8 2.91 -16.35 -0.67
N ALA A 9 2.49 -15.49 0.26
CA ALA A 9 1.53 -14.42 -0.01
C ALA A 9 1.90 -13.16 0.76
N VAL A 10 1.53 -12.01 0.21
CA VAL A 10 1.51 -10.73 0.92
C VAL A 10 0.16 -10.56 1.59
N ILE A 11 0.15 -10.22 2.88
CA ILE A 11 -1.07 -9.92 3.61
C ILE A 11 -1.11 -8.43 3.89
N THR A 12 -2.10 -7.77 3.32
CA THR A 12 -2.45 -6.37 3.60
C THR A 12 -3.60 -6.32 4.59
N GLN A 13 -3.78 -5.17 5.22
CA GLN A 13 -4.91 -4.90 6.09
C GLN A 13 -5.61 -3.59 5.68
N GLU A 14 -6.84 -3.42 6.11
CA GLU A 14 -7.66 -2.25 5.87
C GLU A 14 -8.31 -1.80 7.19
N PHE A 15 -8.75 -0.55 7.28
CA PHE A 15 -9.33 0.01 8.52
C PHE A 15 -10.71 -0.54 8.89
N ILE A 16 -11.33 -1.39 8.09
CA ILE A 16 -12.68 -1.91 8.32
C ILE A 16 -12.82 -2.55 9.71
N ASP A 17 -11.82 -3.36 10.07
CA ASP A 17 -11.78 -4.08 11.35
C ASP A 17 -10.76 -3.47 12.32
N GLY A 18 -10.28 -2.24 12.04
CA GLY A 18 -9.20 -1.60 12.76
C GLY A 18 -7.80 -2.09 12.39
N ILE A 19 -6.80 -1.55 13.06
CA ILE A 19 -5.40 -1.94 12.86
C ILE A 19 -5.14 -3.27 13.56
N GLN A 20 -4.61 -4.26 12.82
CA GLN A 20 -4.42 -5.64 13.27
C GLN A 20 -2.95 -6.08 13.26
N ASN A 21 -2.04 -5.18 13.59
CA ASN A 21 -0.59 -5.47 13.56
C ASN A 21 -0.21 -6.68 14.44
N ASP A 22 -0.76 -6.78 15.65
CA ASP A 22 -0.45 -7.87 16.57
C ASP A 22 -0.86 -9.23 16.00
N TYR A 23 -2.08 -9.31 15.44
CA TYR A 23 -2.55 -10.53 14.80
C TYR A 23 -1.68 -10.92 13.59
N LEU A 24 -1.31 -9.96 12.75
CA LEU A 24 -0.43 -10.22 11.60
C LEU A 24 0.96 -10.68 12.04
N TRP A 25 1.47 -10.14 13.12
CA TRP A 25 2.74 -10.57 13.72
C TRP A 25 2.69 -12.01 14.22
N GLU A 26 1.58 -12.43 14.85
CA GLU A 26 1.35 -13.82 15.23
C GLU A 26 1.33 -14.75 14.00
N VAL A 27 0.70 -14.32 12.90
CA VAL A 27 0.65 -15.09 11.64
C VAL A 27 2.05 -15.34 11.09
N VAL A 28 2.91 -14.31 11.04
CA VAL A 28 4.29 -14.45 10.56
C VAL A 28 5.09 -15.42 11.42
N ASN A 29 4.97 -15.30 12.75
CA ASN A 29 5.68 -16.17 13.67
C ASN A 29 5.21 -17.64 13.58
N ARG A 30 3.92 -17.84 13.35
CA ARG A 30 3.33 -19.19 13.23
C ARG A 30 3.66 -19.85 11.90
N TYR A 31 3.82 -19.07 10.82
CA TYR A 31 4.05 -19.56 9.47
C TYR A 31 5.25 -18.85 8.81
N PRO A 32 6.46 -19.10 9.32
CA PRO A 32 7.67 -18.42 8.81
C PRO A 32 7.87 -18.74 7.31
N ASN A 33 8.32 -17.73 6.57
CA ASN A 33 8.56 -17.79 5.13
C ASN A 33 7.31 -18.02 4.24
N ARG A 34 6.10 -17.99 4.82
CA ARG A 34 4.86 -18.12 4.04
C ARG A 34 4.16 -16.78 3.79
N PHE A 35 4.39 -15.80 4.65
CA PHE A 35 3.70 -14.53 4.57
C PHE A 35 4.67 -13.35 4.73
N LEU A 36 4.53 -12.35 3.84
CA LEU A 36 4.97 -11.00 4.06
C LEU A 36 3.74 -10.22 4.55
N VAL A 37 3.79 -9.69 5.76
CA VAL A 37 2.68 -8.91 6.33
C VAL A 37 2.97 -7.43 6.28
N CYS A 38 1.96 -6.64 5.92
CA CYS A 38 2.05 -5.20 5.90
C CYS A 38 1.54 -4.63 7.24
N GLY A 39 2.42 -3.97 8.00
CA GLY A 39 2.01 -3.15 9.13
C GLY A 39 1.22 -1.94 8.68
N MET A 40 0.43 -1.35 9.58
CA MET A 40 -0.35 -0.15 9.31
C MET A 40 -0.38 0.77 10.51
N CYS A 41 -0.42 2.07 10.28
CA CYS A 41 -0.56 3.11 11.29
C CYS A 41 -1.82 3.94 11.06
N GLU A 42 -2.20 4.73 12.04
CA GLU A 42 -3.31 5.69 11.93
C GLU A 42 -2.83 6.98 11.24
N PHE A 43 -2.63 6.90 9.93
CA PHE A 43 -2.03 7.98 9.12
C PHE A 43 -2.84 9.28 9.08
N ARG A 44 -4.08 9.26 9.52
CA ARG A 44 -4.89 10.48 9.64
C ARG A 44 -4.63 11.27 10.93
N LYS A 45 -3.92 10.69 11.87
CA LYS A 45 -3.54 11.34 13.12
C LYS A 45 -2.06 11.74 13.04
N PRO A 46 -1.71 12.98 13.38
CA PRO A 46 -0.31 13.37 13.48
C PRO A 46 0.38 12.56 14.58
N GLY A 47 1.67 12.34 14.44
CA GLY A 47 2.47 11.59 15.42
C GLY A 47 2.43 10.08 15.22
N PHE A 48 2.14 9.57 14.02
CA PHE A 48 2.19 8.13 13.71
C PHE A 48 3.60 7.59 13.49
N LEU A 49 4.58 8.45 13.19
CA LEU A 49 5.94 8.04 12.81
C LEU A 49 6.65 7.21 13.89
N PRO A 50 6.57 7.49 15.20
CA PRO A 50 7.12 6.61 16.23
C PRO A 50 6.57 5.19 16.15
N HIS A 51 5.26 5.02 15.97
CA HIS A 51 4.64 3.71 15.83
C HIS A 51 5.13 2.99 14.56
N ALA A 52 5.30 3.69 13.45
CA ALA A 52 5.87 3.09 12.23
C ALA A 52 7.31 2.58 12.47
N LYS A 53 8.12 3.33 13.23
CA LYS A 53 9.47 2.89 13.65
C LYS A 53 9.41 1.62 14.49
N GLU A 54 8.52 1.56 15.46
CA GLU A 54 8.32 0.36 16.30
C GLU A 54 7.98 -0.87 15.45
N LEU A 55 7.09 -0.74 14.45
CA LEU A 55 6.75 -1.84 13.55
C LEU A 55 7.96 -2.33 12.75
N ILE A 56 8.77 -1.41 12.24
CA ILE A 56 10.00 -1.74 11.50
C ILE A 56 11.02 -2.44 12.43
N GLU A 57 11.22 -1.94 13.64
CA GLU A 57 12.08 -2.52 14.65
C GLU A 57 11.60 -3.91 15.09
N GLN A 58 10.28 -4.10 15.22
CA GLN A 58 9.66 -5.39 15.49
C GLN A 58 9.93 -6.42 14.39
N GLY A 59 10.17 -5.97 13.16
CA GLY A 59 10.52 -6.83 12.03
C GLY A 59 9.53 -6.84 10.87
N PHE A 60 8.54 -5.96 10.86
CA PHE A 60 7.72 -5.75 9.66
C PHE A 60 8.59 -5.32 8.49
N ARG A 61 8.35 -5.90 7.32
CA ARG A 61 9.09 -5.62 6.08
C ARG A 61 8.24 -4.94 5.02
N ALA A 62 7.01 -4.59 5.36
CA ALA A 62 6.09 -3.83 4.53
C ALA A 62 5.18 -2.96 5.39
N ILE A 63 4.82 -1.79 4.87
CA ILE A 63 3.80 -0.89 5.45
C ILE A 63 2.70 -0.70 4.42
N LYS A 64 1.45 -0.86 4.85
CA LYS A 64 0.26 -0.56 4.04
C LYS A 64 -0.24 0.83 4.32
N ILE A 65 -0.45 1.62 3.25
CA ILE A 65 -1.09 2.93 3.32
C ILE A 65 -2.33 2.94 2.43
N PRO A 66 -3.54 2.93 3.01
CA PRO A 66 -4.79 3.15 2.27
C PRO A 66 -4.95 4.65 1.97
N ALA A 67 -4.21 5.15 0.97
CA ALA A 67 -4.05 6.59 0.71
C ALA A 67 -5.34 7.26 0.25
N GLN A 68 -6.29 6.51 -0.32
CA GLN A 68 -7.63 7.01 -0.62
C GLN A 68 -8.34 7.54 0.64
N ARG A 69 -8.04 6.98 1.82
CA ARG A 69 -8.59 7.43 3.12
C ARG A 69 -8.04 8.78 3.56
N LEU A 70 -6.93 9.23 2.99
CA LEU A 70 -6.35 10.54 3.29
C LEU A 70 -7.07 11.70 2.59
N LEU A 71 -7.97 11.39 1.65
CA LEU A 71 -8.79 12.36 0.91
C LEU A 71 -10.24 12.44 1.39
N LEU A 72 -10.52 12.03 2.62
CA LEU A 72 -11.89 12.09 3.18
C LEU A 72 -12.38 13.54 3.34
N PRO A 73 -13.72 13.75 3.33
CA PRO A 73 -14.32 15.08 3.45
C PRO A 73 -13.91 15.87 4.71
N GLU A 74 -13.53 15.16 5.79
CA GLU A 74 -13.11 15.78 7.06
C GLU A 74 -11.76 16.51 6.98
N GLY A 75 -11.09 16.38 5.85
CA GLY A 75 -9.81 17.04 5.57
C GLY A 75 -8.88 16.18 4.74
N ARG A 76 -8.21 16.84 3.81
CA ARG A 76 -7.16 16.23 2.99
C ARG A 76 -5.84 16.21 3.76
N ILE A 77 -5.21 15.04 3.78
CA ILE A 77 -3.82 14.88 4.21
C ILE A 77 -2.99 14.56 2.97
N SER A 78 -1.99 15.40 2.70
CA SER A 78 -1.07 15.18 1.59
C SER A 78 -0.14 14.01 1.89
N LEU A 79 0.11 13.17 0.88
CA LEU A 79 1.15 12.14 0.93
C LEU A 79 2.57 12.75 1.03
N THR A 80 2.74 14.01 0.64
CA THR A 80 4.02 14.72 0.67
C THR A 80 4.15 15.67 1.86
N ASN A 81 3.33 15.50 2.92
CA ASN A 81 3.57 16.24 4.16
C ASN A 81 4.84 15.74 4.87
N ASP A 82 5.40 16.58 5.73
CA ASP A 82 6.69 16.32 6.38
C ASP A 82 6.76 14.96 7.10
N GLU A 83 5.71 14.55 7.79
CA GLU A 83 5.69 13.28 8.54
C GLU A 83 5.63 12.06 7.61
N MET A 84 4.84 12.14 6.53
CA MET A 84 4.79 11.10 5.50
C MET A 84 6.11 10.97 4.76
N MET A 85 6.75 12.09 4.39
CA MET A 85 8.06 12.05 3.73
C MET A 85 9.13 11.45 4.65
N GLN A 86 9.13 11.77 5.95
CA GLN A 86 10.01 11.12 6.91
C GLN A 86 9.78 9.59 6.99
N LEU A 87 8.51 9.15 6.90
CA LEU A 87 8.20 7.72 6.82
C LEU A 87 8.78 7.09 5.56
N PHE A 88 8.61 7.72 4.38
CA PHE A 88 9.12 7.15 3.13
C PHE A 88 10.64 7.05 3.10
N HIS A 89 11.36 8.05 3.59
CA HIS A 89 12.82 7.97 3.76
C HIS A 89 13.23 6.84 4.73
N LEU A 90 12.52 6.71 5.84
CA LEU A 90 12.77 5.63 6.80
C LEU A 90 12.52 4.26 6.16
N MET A 91 11.46 4.11 5.38
CA MET A 91 11.15 2.87 4.67
C MET A 91 12.21 2.54 3.62
N GLU A 92 12.69 3.54 2.87
CA GLU A 92 13.77 3.38 1.91
C GLU A 92 15.07 2.93 2.60
N GLU A 93 15.47 3.58 3.69
CA GLU A 93 16.66 3.26 4.47
C GLU A 93 16.66 1.82 4.99
N HIS A 94 15.52 1.33 5.41
CA HIS A 94 15.34 -0.01 5.99
C HIS A 94 14.88 -1.08 5.00
N ASP A 95 14.83 -0.78 3.69
CA ASP A 95 14.35 -1.68 2.64
C ASP A 95 12.92 -2.21 2.91
N ILE A 96 12.03 -1.34 3.38
CA ILE A 96 10.63 -1.65 3.67
C ILE A 96 9.77 -1.42 2.42
N LEU A 97 8.96 -2.40 2.05
CA LEU A 97 8.01 -2.28 0.93
C LEU A 97 6.86 -1.33 1.31
N LEU A 98 6.60 -0.34 0.46
CA LEU A 98 5.38 0.45 0.49
C LEU A 98 4.28 -0.27 -0.32
N SER A 99 3.23 -0.73 0.35
CA SER A 99 1.98 -1.15 -0.29
C SER A 99 0.96 -0.02 -0.15
N ILE A 100 0.50 0.54 -1.27
CA ILE A 100 -0.33 1.74 -1.25
C ILE A 100 -1.53 1.63 -2.17
N ASP A 101 -2.72 1.99 -1.67
CA ASP A 101 -3.92 2.15 -2.49
C ASP A 101 -4.17 3.64 -2.69
N LEU A 102 -3.95 4.10 -3.91
CA LEU A 102 -4.22 5.49 -4.27
C LEU A 102 -5.72 5.73 -4.41
N ALA A 103 -6.11 6.98 -4.25
CA ALA A 103 -7.47 7.42 -4.55
C ALA A 103 -7.78 7.29 -6.05
N ASP A 104 -9.07 7.32 -6.36
CA ASP A 104 -9.59 7.20 -7.71
C ASP A 104 -8.90 8.17 -8.70
N GLY A 105 -8.59 7.66 -9.88
CA GLY A 105 -8.05 8.46 -10.96
C GLY A 105 -6.63 8.97 -10.70
N ASP A 106 -6.40 10.25 -10.97
CA ASP A 106 -5.09 10.90 -10.92
C ASP A 106 -4.85 11.78 -9.69
N LEU A 107 -5.79 11.78 -8.73
CA LEU A 107 -5.84 12.71 -7.59
C LEU A 107 -4.55 12.74 -6.75
N GLN A 108 -3.85 11.61 -6.65
CA GLN A 108 -2.61 11.48 -5.86
C GLN A 108 -1.38 11.13 -6.73
N VAL A 109 -1.53 11.08 -8.06
CA VAL A 109 -0.43 10.73 -8.97
C VAL A 109 0.70 11.77 -8.92
N GLY A 110 0.38 13.05 -8.75
CA GLY A 110 1.37 14.11 -8.60
C GLY A 110 2.24 13.89 -7.36
N GLU A 111 1.60 13.67 -6.20
CA GLU A 111 2.28 13.39 -4.93
C GLU A 111 3.12 12.10 -5.01
N MET A 112 2.59 11.03 -5.66
CA MET A 112 3.37 9.81 -5.88
C MET A 112 4.62 10.01 -6.73
N LYS A 113 4.55 10.85 -7.77
CA LYS A 113 5.73 11.16 -8.59
C LYS A 113 6.81 11.87 -7.76
N GLU A 114 6.42 12.78 -6.88
CA GLU A 114 7.32 13.47 -5.96
C GLU A 114 8.00 12.47 -5.01
N ILE A 115 7.23 11.60 -4.38
CA ILE A 115 7.75 10.52 -3.50
C ILE A 115 8.72 9.61 -4.23
N ILE A 116 8.40 9.18 -5.45
CA ILE A 116 9.26 8.31 -6.27
C ILE A 116 10.58 8.99 -6.61
N GLN A 117 10.57 10.31 -6.83
CA GLN A 117 11.77 11.10 -7.14
C GLN A 117 12.65 11.33 -5.90
N GLU A 118 12.02 11.60 -4.75
CA GLU A 118 12.73 11.84 -3.48
C GLU A 118 13.26 10.54 -2.84
N CYS A 119 12.56 9.40 -3.08
CA CYS A 119 12.92 8.09 -2.56
C CYS A 119 13.10 7.07 -3.71
N PRO A 120 14.15 7.19 -4.52
CA PRO A 120 14.31 6.41 -5.76
C PRO A 120 14.55 4.90 -5.52
N ASN A 121 14.97 4.50 -4.32
CA ASN A 121 15.18 3.10 -3.94
C ASN A 121 14.01 2.52 -3.14
N LEU A 122 13.01 3.33 -2.76
CA LEU A 122 11.83 2.85 -2.08
C LEU A 122 11.05 1.89 -2.99
N ARG A 123 10.86 0.65 -2.57
CA ARG A 123 10.05 -0.31 -3.31
C ARG A 123 8.57 -0.02 -3.10
N ILE A 124 7.84 0.19 -4.18
CA ILE A 124 6.44 0.64 -4.16
C ILE A 124 5.57 -0.36 -4.91
N ALA A 125 4.51 -0.83 -4.26
CA ALA A 125 3.44 -1.62 -4.86
C ALA A 125 2.12 -0.83 -4.79
N ILE A 126 1.60 -0.41 -5.95
CA ILE A 126 0.33 0.32 -6.07
C ILE A 126 -0.79 -0.68 -6.33
N GLY A 127 -1.78 -0.70 -5.47
CA GLY A 127 -2.88 -1.65 -5.49
C GLY A 127 -3.94 -1.40 -6.58
N HIS A 128 -4.78 -2.40 -6.78
CA HIS A 128 -6.05 -2.33 -7.53
C HIS A 128 -5.95 -1.93 -8.99
N PHE A 129 -4.80 -2.15 -9.63
CA PHE A 129 -4.58 -1.86 -11.06
C PHE A 129 -4.98 -0.42 -11.45
N GLY A 130 -4.72 0.55 -10.57
CA GLY A 130 -5.07 1.95 -10.78
C GLY A 130 -6.56 2.27 -10.70
N MET A 131 -7.39 1.36 -10.12
CA MET A 131 -8.84 1.51 -10.08
C MET A 131 -9.44 1.66 -11.48
N VAL A 132 -9.21 0.69 -12.34
CA VAL A 132 -9.47 0.71 -13.80
C VAL A 132 -10.87 1.14 -14.27
N THR A 133 -11.85 1.22 -13.39
CA THR A 133 -13.20 1.72 -13.71
C THR A 133 -13.36 3.22 -13.46
N ARG A 134 -12.32 3.90 -13.01
CA ARG A 134 -12.37 5.33 -12.67
C ARG A 134 -11.64 6.18 -13.70
N GLN A 135 -12.19 7.36 -13.99
CA GLN A 135 -11.55 8.30 -14.91
C GLN A 135 -10.12 8.64 -14.43
N GLY A 136 -9.15 8.59 -15.34
CA GLY A 136 -7.74 8.92 -15.03
C GLY A 136 -6.92 7.75 -14.45
N TRP A 137 -7.46 6.53 -14.39
CA TRP A 137 -6.74 5.35 -13.88
C TRP A 137 -5.43 5.05 -14.61
N GLU A 138 -5.35 5.38 -15.89
CA GLU A 138 -4.15 5.18 -16.71
C GLU A 138 -2.93 5.95 -16.18
N GLU A 139 -3.16 7.08 -15.50
CA GLU A 139 -2.09 7.87 -14.91
C GLU A 139 -1.41 7.13 -13.75
N GLN A 140 -2.17 6.33 -12.98
CA GLN A 140 -1.60 5.45 -11.95
C GLN A 140 -0.78 4.33 -12.59
N ILE A 141 -1.29 3.68 -13.64
CA ILE A 141 -0.56 2.61 -14.36
C ILE A 141 0.75 3.13 -14.97
N LYS A 142 0.76 4.36 -15.46
CA LYS A 142 1.97 4.98 -16.00
C LYS A 142 3.10 5.14 -14.97
N LEU A 143 2.79 5.06 -13.67
CA LEU A 143 3.82 5.06 -12.63
C LEU A 143 4.69 3.80 -12.68
N ALA A 144 4.22 2.70 -13.28
CA ALA A 144 5.02 1.48 -13.49
C ALA A 144 6.24 1.67 -14.40
N ARG A 145 6.39 2.83 -15.07
CA ARG A 145 7.61 3.19 -15.81
C ARG A 145 8.84 3.41 -14.91
N TYR A 146 8.63 3.67 -13.63
CA TYR A 146 9.70 3.80 -12.66
C TYR A 146 10.14 2.42 -12.17
N GLU A 147 11.46 2.19 -12.10
CA GLU A 147 12.01 0.86 -11.83
C GLU A 147 11.64 0.31 -10.45
N ASN A 148 11.40 1.20 -9.49
CA ASN A 148 11.03 0.87 -8.12
C ASN A 148 9.52 0.72 -7.89
N VAL A 149 8.69 0.86 -8.94
CA VAL A 149 7.21 0.77 -8.85
C VAL A 149 6.68 -0.50 -9.51
N ARG A 150 5.74 -1.16 -8.83
CA ARG A 150 4.96 -2.28 -9.37
C ARG A 150 3.48 -1.99 -9.18
N ILE A 151 2.66 -2.49 -10.12
CA ILE A 151 1.21 -2.39 -10.05
C ILE A 151 0.65 -3.76 -9.69
N GLU A 152 -0.17 -3.79 -8.65
CA GLU A 152 -0.85 -5.01 -8.21
C GLU A 152 -2.22 -5.14 -8.85
N SER A 153 -2.57 -6.36 -9.27
CA SER A 153 -3.86 -6.67 -9.91
C SER A 153 -4.98 -7.03 -8.93
N GLY A 154 -4.78 -6.78 -7.63
CA GLY A 154 -5.78 -7.08 -6.62
C GLY A 154 -7.13 -6.39 -6.88
N GLY A 155 -8.23 -7.08 -6.57
CA GLY A 155 -9.58 -6.50 -6.69
C GLY A 155 -10.14 -6.37 -8.10
N ILE A 156 -9.45 -6.84 -9.16
CA ILE A 156 -9.93 -6.72 -10.55
C ILE A 156 -11.35 -7.29 -10.71
N THR A 157 -11.62 -8.45 -10.15
CA THR A 157 -12.95 -9.06 -10.22
C THR A 157 -14.02 -8.22 -9.54
N TRP A 158 -13.68 -7.49 -8.50
CA TRP A 158 -14.59 -6.55 -7.84
C TRP A 158 -14.76 -5.27 -8.65
N LEU A 159 -13.69 -4.76 -9.25
CA LEU A 159 -13.72 -3.54 -10.08
C LEU A 159 -14.58 -3.73 -11.33
N PHE A 160 -14.60 -4.92 -11.91
CA PHE A 160 -15.43 -5.29 -13.06
C PHE A 160 -16.74 -5.98 -12.65
N ASN A 161 -17.28 -5.66 -11.49
CA ASN A 161 -18.46 -6.31 -10.92
C ASN A 161 -19.73 -6.18 -11.79
N ASP A 162 -19.78 -5.19 -12.67
CA ASP A 162 -20.87 -5.02 -13.64
C ASP A 162 -20.75 -5.95 -14.85
N GLU A 163 -19.62 -6.60 -15.03
CA GLU A 163 -19.37 -7.57 -16.09
C GLU A 163 -19.34 -9.00 -15.54
N PHE A 164 -20.53 -9.62 -15.53
CA PHE A 164 -20.63 -11.03 -15.17
C PHE A 164 -20.01 -11.95 -16.22
N TYR A 165 -19.60 -13.13 -15.76
CA TYR A 165 -19.10 -14.19 -16.63
C TYR A 165 -20.03 -14.43 -17.86
N PRO A 166 -19.45 -14.62 -19.05
CA PRO A 166 -18.01 -14.55 -19.34
C PRO A 166 -17.52 -13.10 -19.44
N PHE A 167 -16.44 -12.81 -18.72
CA PHE A 167 -15.75 -11.52 -18.86
C PHE A 167 -15.31 -11.33 -20.32
N ARG A 168 -15.64 -10.20 -20.90
CA ARG A 168 -15.37 -9.89 -22.30
C ARG A 168 -14.12 -9.04 -22.46
#